data_5cad48b6287333c2fc4feda067e4cb46
#
_entry.id   5cad48b6287333c2fc4feda067e4cb46
#
_cell.length_a   1.000
_cell.length_b   1.000
_cell.length_c   1.000
_cell.angle_alpha   90.00
_cell.angle_beta   90.00
_cell.angle_gamma   90.00
#
_symmetry.space_group_name_H-M   'P 1'
#
loop_
_entity.id
_entity.type
_entity.pdbx_description
1 polymer ?
#
loop_
_entity_poly.entity_id
_entity_poly.type
_entity_poly.pdbx_seq_one_letter_code
_entity_poly.pdbx_strand_id
1 'polypeptide(L)'
;MNIALTMDYGVVTNDIYSPIEEVFDNVLKVSPSEEFPDFPTDAEVIFDLGGYIEARSITVLRNSKVVLVPTINEYSILQTTINSVAEIEEYNKNICLIANRTKRGDYEEIRQILSRFYKYPIFEVKESQSIPAIFKKKKSIKAMVEEGGLQKYHFQYLDRQFDKIIEFIRRHYE
;
A
#
# COMPACT_ATOMS: atom_id res chain seq x y z
N MET A 1 0.25 2.01 -5.36
CA MET A 1 0.73 2.79 -6.51
C MET A 1 1.98 3.64 -6.26
N ASN A 2 1.99 4.69 -5.39
CA ASN A 2 3.20 5.53 -5.21
C ASN A 2 4.44 4.73 -4.78
N ILE A 3 4.27 3.73 -3.93
CA ILE A 3 5.35 2.84 -3.48
C ILE A 3 5.95 2.09 -4.67
N ALA A 4 5.13 1.48 -5.52
CA ALA A 4 5.59 0.76 -6.69
C ALA A 4 6.38 1.66 -7.64
N LEU A 5 5.89 2.86 -7.95
CA LEU A 5 6.61 3.84 -8.77
C LEU A 5 7.93 4.32 -8.14
N THR A 6 7.99 4.44 -6.82
CA THR A 6 9.21 4.91 -6.13
C THR A 6 10.27 3.81 -6.06
N MET A 7 9.84 2.56 -5.96
CA MET A 7 10.71 1.39 -5.84
C MET A 7 11.00 0.70 -7.19
N ASP A 8 10.35 1.16 -8.26
CA ASP A 8 10.41 0.57 -9.60
C ASP A 8 9.98 -0.90 -9.63
N TYR A 9 8.94 -1.23 -8.87
CA TYR A 9 8.41 -2.58 -8.75
C TYR A 9 7.30 -2.84 -9.77
N GLY A 10 7.23 -4.06 -10.28
CA GLY A 10 6.08 -4.54 -11.03
C GLY A 10 4.82 -4.58 -10.16
N VAL A 11 3.65 -4.55 -10.78
CA VAL A 11 2.37 -4.61 -10.08
C VAL A 11 1.56 -5.81 -10.57
N VAL A 12 1.07 -6.60 -9.62
CA VAL A 12 0.13 -7.69 -9.86
C VAL A 12 -1.17 -7.35 -9.16
N THR A 13 -2.29 -7.36 -9.87
CA THR A 13 -3.59 -7.02 -9.28
C THR A 13 -4.68 -7.99 -9.68
N ASN A 14 -5.62 -8.25 -8.77
CA ASN A 14 -6.87 -8.96 -9.05
C ASN A 14 -8.03 -8.01 -9.39
N ASP A 15 -7.83 -6.70 -9.35
CA ASP A 15 -8.79 -5.72 -9.84
C ASP A 15 -8.64 -5.52 -11.35
N ILE A 16 -9.37 -6.36 -12.11
CA ILE A 16 -9.34 -6.31 -13.58
C ILE A 16 -9.90 -5.01 -14.16
N TYR A 17 -10.65 -4.25 -13.39
CA TYR A 17 -11.26 -2.98 -13.83
C TYR A 17 -10.40 -1.77 -13.48
N SER A 18 -9.36 -1.94 -12.67
CA SER A 18 -8.43 -0.85 -12.34
C SER A 18 -7.71 -0.35 -13.59
N PRO A 19 -7.64 0.97 -13.82
CA PRO A 19 -6.87 1.55 -14.93
C PRO A 19 -5.37 1.65 -14.62
N ILE A 20 -4.85 0.77 -13.78
CA ILE A 20 -3.48 0.83 -13.27
C ILE A 20 -2.42 0.72 -14.38
N GLU A 21 -2.74 0.03 -15.47
CA GLU A 21 -1.89 -0.06 -16.66
C GLU A 21 -1.69 1.28 -17.40
N GLU A 22 -2.52 2.26 -17.12
CA GLU A 22 -2.30 3.61 -17.62
C GLU A 22 -1.09 4.29 -16.98
N VAL A 23 -0.64 3.78 -15.83
CA VAL A 23 0.42 4.38 -15.00
C VAL A 23 1.69 3.55 -14.97
N PHE A 24 1.58 2.23 -15.08
CA PHE A 24 2.70 1.30 -15.01
C PHE A 24 2.83 0.53 -16.30
N ASP A 25 4.06 0.35 -16.76
CA ASP A 25 4.37 -0.49 -17.91
C ASP A 25 4.38 -1.99 -17.56
N ASN A 26 4.73 -2.33 -16.31
CA ASN A 26 4.84 -3.69 -15.79
C ASN A 26 3.66 -4.04 -14.89
N VAL A 27 2.48 -4.28 -15.49
CA VAL A 27 1.27 -4.70 -14.77
C VAL A 27 0.82 -6.07 -15.24
N LEU A 28 0.51 -6.94 -14.30
CA LEU A 28 -0.18 -8.19 -14.54
C LEU A 28 -1.54 -8.16 -13.85
N LYS A 29 -2.62 -8.24 -14.61
CA LYS A 29 -3.98 -8.43 -14.11
C LYS A 29 -4.31 -9.90 -14.09
N VAL A 30 -4.73 -10.40 -12.92
CA VAL A 30 -5.12 -11.79 -12.71
C VAL A 30 -6.62 -11.87 -12.59
N SER A 31 -7.28 -12.53 -13.54
CA SER A 31 -8.73 -12.65 -13.54
C SER A 31 -9.23 -13.57 -12.41
N PRO A 32 -10.53 -13.49 -12.01
CA PRO A 32 -11.06 -14.31 -10.93
C PRO A 32 -10.94 -15.84 -11.13
N SER A 33 -10.83 -16.27 -12.39
CA SER A 33 -10.68 -17.68 -12.75
C SER A 33 -9.23 -18.16 -12.84
N GLU A 34 -8.26 -17.29 -12.63
CA GLU A 34 -6.84 -17.59 -12.75
C GLU A 34 -6.17 -17.61 -11.38
N GLU A 35 -5.21 -18.51 -11.21
CA GLU A 35 -4.33 -18.50 -10.05
C GLU A 35 -3.26 -17.40 -10.19
N PHE A 36 -2.79 -16.88 -9.06
CA PHE A 36 -1.64 -15.99 -9.09
C PHE A 36 -0.41 -16.76 -9.55
N PRO A 37 0.38 -16.21 -10.49
CA PRO A 37 1.60 -16.85 -10.95
C PRO A 37 2.62 -16.97 -9.83
N ASP A 38 3.43 -18.00 -9.89
CA ASP A 38 4.61 -18.12 -9.03
C ASP A 38 5.67 -17.12 -9.47
N PHE A 39 6.20 -16.37 -8.51
CA PHE A 39 7.31 -15.46 -8.74
C PHE A 39 8.58 -15.99 -8.08
N PRO A 40 9.75 -15.71 -8.66
CA PRO A 40 11.02 -15.92 -7.97
C PRO A 40 11.05 -15.19 -6.61
N THR A 41 11.78 -15.73 -5.66
CA THR A 41 11.87 -15.18 -4.29
C THR A 41 12.52 -13.79 -4.23
N ASP A 42 13.24 -13.41 -5.26
CA ASP A 42 13.88 -12.12 -5.48
C ASP A 42 13.08 -11.19 -6.40
N ALA A 43 11.88 -11.60 -6.83
CA ALA A 43 11.02 -10.74 -7.65
C ALA A 43 10.59 -9.49 -6.89
N GLU A 44 10.77 -8.34 -7.53
CA GLU A 44 10.39 -7.03 -7.01
C GLU A 44 8.99 -6.66 -7.52
N VAL A 45 7.97 -7.19 -6.86
CA VAL A 45 6.57 -7.01 -7.24
C VAL A 45 5.72 -6.58 -6.05
N ILE A 46 4.69 -5.79 -6.33
CA ILE A 46 3.63 -5.45 -5.38
C ILE A 46 2.35 -6.13 -5.85
N PHE A 47 1.76 -6.92 -4.96
CA PHE A 47 0.41 -7.45 -5.16
C PHE A 47 -0.60 -6.44 -4.63
N ASP A 48 -1.40 -5.88 -5.52
CA ASP A 48 -2.55 -5.03 -5.18
C ASP A 48 -3.80 -5.91 -5.13
N LEU A 49 -4.08 -6.42 -3.93
CA LEU A 49 -5.20 -7.31 -3.67
C LEU A 49 -6.41 -6.48 -3.26
N GLY A 50 -7.39 -6.40 -4.13
CA GLY A 50 -8.67 -5.76 -3.85
C GLY A 50 -9.69 -6.73 -3.27
N GLY A 51 -10.56 -6.24 -2.39
CA GLY A 51 -11.71 -6.99 -1.90
C GLY A 51 -11.42 -7.95 -0.77
N TYR A 52 -11.89 -9.18 -0.88
CA TYR A 52 -11.79 -10.20 0.16
C TYR A 52 -10.50 -11.02 0.00
N ILE A 53 -10.02 -11.61 1.10
CA ILE A 53 -8.95 -12.61 1.07
C ILE A 53 -9.57 -13.89 0.46
N GLU A 54 -9.14 -14.19 -0.75
CA GLU A 54 -9.55 -15.40 -1.46
C GLU A 54 -8.54 -16.54 -1.19
N ALA A 55 -8.95 -17.79 -1.37
CA ALA A 55 -8.06 -18.93 -1.18
C ALA A 55 -6.75 -18.81 -1.98
N ARG A 56 -6.82 -18.30 -3.21
CA ARG A 56 -5.65 -18.04 -4.08
C ARG A 56 -4.73 -16.93 -3.55
N SER A 57 -5.26 -15.96 -2.80
CA SER A 57 -4.46 -14.89 -2.17
C SER A 57 -3.62 -15.37 -0.99
N ILE A 58 -3.95 -16.53 -0.41
CA ILE A 58 -3.21 -17.10 0.73
C ILE A 58 -1.76 -17.38 0.37
N THR A 59 -1.51 -17.92 -0.81
CA THR A 59 -0.14 -18.18 -1.30
C THR A 59 0.65 -16.88 -1.43
N VAL A 60 0.02 -15.82 -1.95
CA VAL A 60 0.61 -14.48 -2.03
C VAL A 60 0.95 -13.96 -0.65
N LEU A 61 0.00 -14.03 0.30
CA LEU A 61 0.21 -13.56 1.68
C LEU A 61 1.37 -14.29 2.36
N ARG A 62 1.45 -15.61 2.24
CA ARG A 62 2.52 -16.43 2.84
C ARG A 62 3.91 -16.10 2.29
N ASN A 63 4.00 -15.79 1.01
CA ASN A 63 5.26 -15.52 0.31
C ASN A 63 5.63 -14.03 0.32
N SER A 64 4.72 -13.14 0.75
CA SER A 64 5.00 -11.72 0.83
C SER A 64 5.96 -11.40 1.98
N LYS A 65 6.97 -10.59 1.71
CA LYS A 65 7.92 -10.12 2.74
C LYS A 65 7.26 -9.17 3.73
N VAL A 66 6.34 -8.33 3.25
CA VAL A 66 5.58 -7.38 4.05
C VAL A 66 4.16 -7.26 3.50
N VAL A 67 3.18 -7.19 4.39
CA VAL A 67 1.78 -6.90 4.04
C VAL A 67 1.42 -5.50 4.50
N LEU A 68 1.04 -4.63 3.57
CA LEU A 68 0.57 -3.28 3.86
C LEU A 68 -0.95 -3.27 3.90
N VAL A 69 -1.52 -2.87 5.03
CA VAL A 69 -2.98 -2.81 5.23
C VAL A 69 -3.44 -1.36 5.39
N PRO A 70 -3.98 -0.74 4.32
CA PRO A 70 -4.51 0.61 4.43
C PRO A 70 -5.87 0.63 5.12
N THR A 71 -6.09 1.69 5.93
CA THR A 71 -7.37 1.98 6.57
C THR A 71 -7.64 3.49 6.55
N ILE A 72 -8.89 3.87 6.70
CA ILE A 72 -9.31 5.27 6.89
C ILE A 72 -10.10 5.40 8.18
N ASN A 73 -10.25 6.64 8.68
CA ASN A 73 -11.01 6.92 9.91
C ASN A 73 -12.52 6.88 9.66
N GLU A 74 -13.03 5.68 9.41
CA GLU A 74 -14.45 5.38 9.26
C GLU A 74 -14.75 4.08 10.00
N TYR A 75 -15.79 4.07 10.83
CA TYR A 75 -16.11 2.96 11.72
C TYR A 75 -16.20 1.61 11.00
N SER A 76 -16.93 1.55 9.89
CA SER A 76 -17.12 0.32 9.11
C SER A 76 -15.79 -0.19 8.54
N ILE A 77 -14.93 0.72 8.06
CA ILE A 77 -13.63 0.39 7.50
C ILE A 77 -12.67 -0.08 8.60
N LEU A 78 -12.68 0.57 9.76
CA LEU A 78 -11.85 0.17 10.91
C LEU A 78 -12.22 -1.23 11.40
N GLN A 79 -13.51 -1.56 11.47
CA GLN A 79 -13.96 -2.91 11.82
C GLN A 79 -13.53 -3.95 10.78
N THR A 80 -13.67 -3.63 9.50
CA THR A 80 -13.18 -4.49 8.42
C THR A 80 -11.68 -4.67 8.51
N THR A 81 -10.92 -3.60 8.78
CA THR A 81 -9.46 -3.66 8.96
C THR A 81 -9.07 -4.59 10.09
N ILE A 82 -9.75 -4.49 11.26
CA ILE A 82 -9.48 -5.38 12.41
C ILE A 82 -9.69 -6.84 12.00
N ASN A 83 -10.80 -7.16 11.35
CA ASN A 83 -11.08 -8.53 10.93
C ASN A 83 -10.06 -9.03 9.87
N SER A 84 -9.76 -8.20 8.88
CA SER A 84 -8.79 -8.57 7.83
C SER A 84 -7.39 -8.78 8.38
N VAL A 85 -6.94 -7.97 9.35
CA VAL A 85 -5.63 -8.17 9.98
C VAL A 85 -5.60 -9.48 10.76
N ALA A 86 -6.66 -9.84 11.49
CA ALA A 86 -6.75 -11.10 12.19
C ALA A 86 -6.63 -12.30 11.22
N GLU A 87 -7.25 -12.22 10.06
CA GLU A 87 -7.15 -13.25 9.02
C GLU A 87 -5.76 -13.29 8.39
N ILE A 88 -5.16 -12.13 8.08
CA ILE A 88 -3.81 -12.05 7.51
C ILE A 88 -2.77 -12.63 8.46
N GLU A 89 -2.90 -12.41 9.78
CA GLU A 89 -1.98 -12.91 10.80
C GLU A 89 -1.82 -14.44 10.80
N GLU A 90 -2.80 -15.17 10.29
CA GLU A 90 -2.72 -16.63 10.13
C GLU A 90 -1.67 -17.04 9.09
N TYR A 91 -1.38 -16.16 8.13
CA TYR A 91 -0.51 -16.45 7.00
C TYR A 91 0.79 -15.64 7.01
N ASN A 92 0.76 -14.39 7.50
CA ASN A 92 1.91 -13.50 7.53
C ASN A 92 1.85 -12.55 8.72
N LYS A 93 2.96 -12.46 9.47
CA LYS A 93 3.07 -11.59 10.65
C LYS A 93 3.87 -10.31 10.38
N ASN A 94 4.42 -10.15 9.18
CA ASN A 94 5.12 -8.93 8.79
C ASN A 94 4.10 -7.90 8.25
N ILE A 95 3.27 -7.38 9.13
CA ILE A 95 2.17 -6.47 8.79
C ILE A 95 2.56 -5.04 9.13
N CYS A 96 2.17 -4.11 8.27
CA CYS A 96 2.24 -2.68 8.47
C CYS A 96 0.88 -2.05 8.18
N LEU A 97 0.37 -1.27 9.12
CA LEU A 97 -0.91 -0.56 8.98
C LEU A 97 -0.65 0.85 8.43
N ILE A 98 -1.52 1.29 7.54
CA ILE A 98 -1.42 2.63 6.95
C ILE A 98 -2.71 3.39 7.21
N ALA A 99 -2.65 4.36 8.13
CA ALA A 99 -3.71 5.34 8.31
C ALA A 99 -3.73 6.27 7.10
N ASN A 100 -4.61 5.98 6.16
CA ASN A 100 -4.66 6.62 4.84
C ASN A 100 -5.71 7.74 4.81
N ARG A 101 -5.47 8.76 3.99
CA ARG A 101 -6.36 9.92 3.80
C ARG A 101 -6.75 10.60 5.12
N THR A 102 -5.81 10.67 6.06
CA THR A 102 -6.07 11.26 7.37
C THR A 102 -6.25 12.77 7.30
N LYS A 103 -7.19 13.28 8.07
CA LYS A 103 -7.38 14.68 8.41
C LYS A 103 -6.84 14.95 9.81
N ARG A 104 -7.02 16.18 10.30
CA ARG A 104 -6.56 16.54 11.65
C ARG A 104 -7.26 15.70 12.71
N GLY A 105 -6.50 14.96 13.49
CA GLY A 105 -6.99 14.10 14.57
C GLY A 105 -7.22 12.64 14.18
N ASP A 106 -7.47 12.33 12.90
CA ASP A 106 -7.80 10.97 12.44
C ASP A 106 -6.71 9.96 12.77
N TYR A 107 -5.44 10.35 12.58
CA TYR A 107 -4.31 9.44 12.85
C TYR A 107 -4.28 8.96 14.31
N GLU A 108 -4.47 9.87 15.25
CA GLU A 108 -4.45 9.53 16.67
C GLU A 108 -5.63 8.64 17.04
N GLU A 109 -6.80 8.88 16.46
CA GLU A 109 -8.00 8.08 16.67
C GLU A 109 -7.83 6.66 16.10
N ILE A 110 -7.39 6.53 14.85
CA ILE A 110 -7.06 5.24 14.22
C ILE A 110 -6.04 4.48 15.08
N ARG A 111 -4.97 5.15 15.47
CA ARG A 111 -3.92 4.57 16.31
C ARG A 111 -4.47 4.08 17.65
N GLN A 112 -5.28 4.89 18.33
CA GLN A 112 -5.87 4.52 19.59
C GLN A 112 -6.78 3.29 19.49
N ILE A 113 -7.55 3.18 18.41
CA ILE A 113 -8.43 2.03 18.16
C ILE A 113 -7.60 0.78 17.85
N LEU A 114 -6.75 0.84 16.84
CA LEU A 114 -6.02 -0.33 16.34
C LEU A 114 -4.97 -0.85 17.35
N SER A 115 -4.35 0.01 18.15
CA SER A 115 -3.38 -0.40 19.19
C SER A 115 -3.99 -1.23 20.32
N ARG A 116 -5.31 -1.29 20.44
CA ARG A 116 -6.01 -2.19 21.40
C ARG A 116 -5.97 -3.63 20.93
N PHE A 117 -5.84 -3.86 19.64
CA PHE A 117 -5.89 -5.18 19.02
C PHE A 117 -4.50 -5.64 18.55
N TYR A 118 -3.67 -4.71 18.02
CA TYR A 118 -2.44 -5.04 17.32
C TYR A 118 -1.26 -4.18 17.77
N LYS A 119 -0.05 -4.75 17.68
CA LYS A 119 1.22 -4.06 17.96
C LYS A 119 2.01 -3.73 16.68
N TYR A 120 1.36 -3.78 15.53
CA TYR A 120 2.00 -3.47 14.26
C TYR A 120 2.32 -1.97 14.13
N PRO A 121 3.35 -1.61 13.36
CA PRO A 121 3.61 -0.20 13.06
C PRO A 121 2.45 0.39 12.27
N ILE A 122 2.11 1.64 12.59
CA ILE A 122 1.05 2.39 11.93
C ILE A 122 1.69 3.65 11.35
N PHE A 123 1.67 3.80 10.03
CA PHE A 123 2.16 4.99 9.34
C PHE A 123 1.01 5.86 8.87
N GLU A 124 1.22 7.17 8.89
CA GLU A 124 0.24 8.15 8.42
C GLU A 124 0.49 8.51 6.96
N VAL A 125 -0.58 8.55 6.16
CA VAL A 125 -0.63 9.20 4.84
C VAL A 125 -1.81 10.16 4.85
N LYS A 126 -1.53 11.46 4.88
CA LYS A 126 -2.57 12.50 4.92
C LYS A 126 -3.34 12.60 3.62
N GLU A 127 -4.60 13.01 3.76
CA GLU A 127 -5.40 13.37 2.60
C GLU A 127 -4.73 14.53 1.85
N SER A 128 -4.60 14.36 0.56
CA SER A 128 -3.99 15.39 -0.30
C SER A 128 -4.60 15.39 -1.68
N GLN A 129 -4.93 16.57 -2.17
CA GLN A 129 -5.34 16.78 -3.56
C GLN A 129 -4.20 16.52 -4.55
N SER A 130 -2.98 16.36 -4.06
CA SER A 130 -1.80 16.08 -4.88
C SER A 130 -1.66 14.61 -5.29
N ILE A 131 -2.30 13.67 -4.56
CA ILE A 131 -2.21 12.24 -4.88
C ILE A 131 -2.71 11.91 -6.30
N PRO A 132 -3.82 12.48 -6.81
CA PRO A 132 -4.23 12.27 -8.18
C PRO A 132 -3.22 12.68 -9.26
N ALA A 133 -2.24 13.55 -8.90
CA ALA A 133 -1.18 13.92 -9.83
C ALA A 133 -0.27 12.74 -10.22
N ILE A 134 -0.17 11.70 -9.37
CA ILE A 134 0.57 10.46 -9.65
C ILE A 134 0.03 9.82 -10.94
N PHE A 135 -1.29 9.69 -11.04
CA PHE A 135 -1.96 9.14 -12.24
C PHE A 135 -1.75 10.04 -13.46
N LYS A 136 -2.00 11.33 -13.30
CA LYS A 136 -1.91 12.29 -14.40
C LYS A 136 -0.51 12.42 -14.97
N LYS A 137 0.51 12.37 -14.10
CA LYS A 137 1.92 12.57 -14.49
C LYS A 137 2.67 11.26 -14.72
N LYS A 138 2.11 10.13 -14.31
CA LYS A 138 2.76 8.81 -14.32
C LYS A 138 4.12 8.81 -13.61
N LYS A 139 4.20 9.56 -12.50
CA LYS A 139 5.44 9.75 -11.72
C LYS A 139 5.16 9.55 -10.25
N SER A 140 6.15 9.00 -9.53
CA SER A 140 6.10 8.95 -8.07
C SER A 140 6.14 10.35 -7.46
N ILE A 141 5.65 10.48 -6.22
CA ILE A 141 5.75 11.72 -5.45
C ILE A 141 7.21 12.12 -5.29
N LYS A 142 8.10 11.16 -5.06
CA LYS A 142 9.54 11.39 -4.95
C LYS A 142 10.12 12.02 -6.21
N ALA A 143 9.85 11.45 -7.37
CA ALA A 143 10.29 12.00 -8.65
C ALA A 143 9.77 13.43 -8.86
N MET A 144 8.52 13.71 -8.47
CA MET A 144 7.96 15.06 -8.55
C MET A 144 8.63 16.05 -7.60
N VAL A 145 9.10 15.61 -6.43
CA VAL A 145 9.87 16.45 -5.48
C VAL A 145 11.27 16.74 -6.02
N GLU A 146 11.90 15.77 -6.67
CA GLU A 146 13.22 15.89 -7.27
C GLU A 146 13.26 16.84 -8.48
N GLU A 147 12.14 17.01 -9.17
CA GLU A 147 12.00 18.04 -10.22
C GLU A 147 12.20 19.48 -9.67
N GLY A 148 12.02 19.67 -8.36
CA GLY A 148 12.26 20.96 -7.71
C GLY A 148 11.14 21.99 -7.91
N GLY A 149 11.48 23.27 -7.69
CA GLY A 149 10.54 24.37 -7.85
C GLY A 149 9.29 24.27 -6.98
N LEU A 150 8.14 24.70 -7.50
CA LEU A 150 6.86 24.65 -6.79
C LEU A 150 6.41 23.22 -6.46
N GLN A 151 6.79 22.23 -7.26
CA GLN A 151 6.44 20.84 -7.03
C GLN A 151 7.04 20.30 -5.73
N LYS A 152 8.28 20.65 -5.43
CA LYS A 152 8.92 20.30 -4.16
C LYS A 152 8.08 20.76 -2.96
N TYR A 153 7.59 22.00 -2.96
CA TYR A 153 6.78 22.52 -1.86
C TYR A 153 5.45 21.78 -1.73
N HIS A 154 4.81 21.42 -2.85
CA HIS A 154 3.53 20.72 -2.82
C HIS A 154 3.64 19.26 -2.35
N PHE A 155 4.71 18.57 -2.71
CA PHE A 155 4.80 17.12 -2.50
C PHE A 155 5.73 16.70 -1.36
N GLN A 156 6.69 17.54 -0.91
CA GLN A 156 7.70 17.18 0.08
C GLN A 156 7.14 16.61 1.39
N TYR A 157 5.95 17.02 1.80
CA TYR A 157 5.32 16.52 3.02
C TYR A 157 4.83 15.08 2.85
N LEU A 158 4.17 14.80 1.74
CA LEU A 158 3.73 13.45 1.39
C LEU A 158 4.93 12.53 1.13
N ASP A 159 5.95 13.04 0.46
CA ASP A 159 7.18 12.30 0.19
C ASP A 159 7.77 11.76 1.50
N ARG A 160 7.92 12.60 2.52
CA ARG A 160 8.41 12.18 3.84
C ARG A 160 7.52 11.12 4.52
N GLN A 161 6.23 11.11 4.25
CA GLN A 161 5.33 10.08 4.79
C GLN A 161 5.54 8.74 4.07
N PHE A 162 5.65 8.77 2.75
CA PHE A 162 5.95 7.57 1.98
C PHE A 162 7.36 7.04 2.21
N ASP A 163 8.36 7.91 2.40
CA ASP A 163 9.73 7.48 2.71
C ASP A 163 9.79 6.61 3.97
N LYS A 164 9.02 6.93 5.02
CA LYS A 164 8.95 6.10 6.23
C LYS A 164 8.40 4.69 5.94
N ILE A 165 7.40 4.59 5.08
CA ILE A 165 6.81 3.30 4.67
C ILE A 165 7.83 2.52 3.84
N ILE A 166 8.49 3.19 2.90
CA ILE A 166 9.50 2.58 2.02
C ILE A 166 10.72 2.10 2.83
N GLU A 167 11.18 2.89 3.80
CA GLU A 167 12.25 2.49 4.72
C GLU A 167 11.85 1.27 5.55
N PHE A 168 10.61 1.20 6.01
CA PHE A 168 10.09 0.02 6.70
C PHE A 168 10.09 -1.20 5.79
N ILE A 169 9.62 -1.09 4.55
CA ILE A 169 9.63 -2.17 3.57
C ILE A 169 11.07 -2.65 3.34
N ARG A 170 12.00 -1.74 3.07
CA ARG A 170 13.41 -2.08 2.79
C ARG A 170 14.08 -2.87 3.92
N ARG A 171 13.82 -2.52 5.17
CA ARG A 171 14.35 -3.25 6.34
C ARG A 171 13.89 -4.71 6.45
N HIS A 172 12.82 -5.08 5.76
CA HIS A 172 12.31 -6.44 5.71
C HIS A 172 12.82 -7.22 4.48
N TYR A 173 13.56 -6.53 3.59
CA TYR A 173 14.23 -7.13 2.43
C TYR A 173 15.68 -7.55 2.75
N GLU A 174 16.30 -6.90 3.71
CA GLU A 174 17.64 -7.22 4.22
C GLU A 174 17.58 -8.35 5.26
#